data_74e0b12b63f70a4e0161e9a5299ab545
#
_entry.id   74e0b12b63f70a4e0161e9a5299ab545
#
_cell.length_a   1.000
_cell.length_b   1.000
_cell.length_c   1.000
_cell.angle_alpha   90.00
_cell.angle_beta   90.00
_cell.angle_gamma   90.00
#
_symmetry.space_group_name_H-M   'P 1'
#
loop_
_entity.id
_entity.type
_entity.pdbx_description
1 polymer ?
#
loop_
_entity_poly.entity_id
_entity_poly.type
_entity_poly.pdbx_seq_one_letter_code
_entity_poly.pdbx_strand_id
1 'polypeptide(L)'
;VKELEDYIKAAGILGTDILRLWCGNKGSQEYSAGEKEQLFGECIAAAETAQKNGVKICMECHNGTFTDRKASAEELMRAVNSSAFRMYWQPNQYRTEEENLEYARALADYTEHIHVFNWKEEKRLALGDGVDIWRKYLEIFGDRKTLLLEFMPDDDINSLPGETDALRRIAGEKK
;
A
#
# COMPACT_ATOMS: atom_id res chain seq x y z
N VAL A 1 -10.01 12.20 14.93
CA VAL A 1 -10.47 13.18 13.92
C VAL A 1 -9.58 14.42 13.94
N LYS A 2 -9.33 15.06 15.10
CA LYS A 2 -8.52 16.30 15.18
C LYS A 2 -7.08 16.10 14.65
N GLU A 3 -6.47 15.01 14.95
CA GLU A 3 -5.12 14.66 14.46
C GLU A 3 -5.12 14.50 12.92
N LEU A 4 -6.15 13.88 12.33
CA LEU A 4 -6.31 13.77 10.88
C LEU A 4 -6.42 15.14 10.20
N GLU A 5 -7.12 16.11 10.81
CA GLU A 5 -7.21 17.46 10.26
C GLU A 5 -5.85 18.17 10.19
N ASP A 6 -4.98 17.93 11.14
CA ASP A 6 -3.62 18.48 11.12
C ASP A 6 -2.76 17.84 10.03
N TYR A 7 -2.88 16.52 9.79
CA TYR A 7 -2.24 15.86 8.63
C TYR A 7 -2.79 16.35 7.30
N ILE A 8 -4.09 16.59 7.19
CA ILE A 8 -4.71 17.18 5.99
C ILE A 8 -4.14 18.58 5.69
N LYS A 9 -4.01 19.43 6.72
CA LYS A 9 -3.36 20.74 6.56
C LYS A 9 -1.90 20.61 6.11
N ALA A 10 -1.15 19.68 6.70
CA ALA A 10 0.22 19.42 6.31
C ALA A 10 0.32 18.95 4.85
N ALA A 11 -0.58 18.06 4.41
CA ALA A 11 -0.67 17.61 3.02
C ALA A 11 -0.88 18.80 2.07
N GLY A 12 -1.78 19.70 2.40
CA GLY A 12 -2.01 20.93 1.63
C GLY A 12 -0.77 21.83 1.53
N ILE A 13 0.00 21.97 2.61
CA ILE A 13 1.27 22.72 2.60
C ILE A 13 2.32 22.04 1.72
N LEU A 14 2.38 20.73 1.75
CA LEU A 14 3.32 19.91 0.96
C LEU A 14 2.89 19.73 -0.50
N GLY A 15 1.68 20.15 -0.87
CA GLY A 15 1.15 20.02 -2.22
C GLY A 15 0.79 18.57 -2.60
N THR A 16 0.44 17.74 -1.62
CA THR A 16 -0.06 16.37 -1.85
C THR A 16 -1.52 16.23 -1.47
N ASP A 17 -2.25 15.37 -2.18
CA ASP A 17 -3.63 14.99 -1.89
C ASP A 17 -3.74 13.58 -1.28
N ILE A 18 -2.61 12.97 -0.90
CA ILE A 18 -2.58 11.59 -0.38
C ILE A 18 -1.92 11.55 0.99
N LEU A 19 -2.60 10.87 1.92
CA LEU A 19 -2.07 10.49 3.24
C LEU A 19 -1.98 8.98 3.32
N ARG A 20 -0.78 8.43 3.53
CA ARG A 20 -0.57 7.00 3.78
C ARG A 20 -0.64 6.72 5.28
N LEU A 21 -1.44 5.72 5.65
CA LEU A 21 -1.65 5.31 7.04
C LEU A 21 -1.59 3.78 7.18
N TRP A 22 -1.35 3.32 8.38
CA TRP A 22 -1.58 1.93 8.79
C TRP A 22 -2.97 1.78 9.40
N CYS A 23 -3.65 0.69 9.07
CA CYS A 23 -4.98 0.41 9.57
C CYS A 23 -4.91 -0.37 10.89
N GLY A 24 -4.93 0.35 12.01
CA GLY A 24 -4.79 -0.24 13.33
C GLY A 24 -3.33 -0.63 13.68
N ASN A 25 -3.18 -1.39 14.77
CA ASN A 25 -1.88 -1.72 15.37
C ASN A 25 -1.74 -3.19 15.78
N LYS A 26 -2.60 -4.06 15.24
CA LYS A 26 -2.58 -5.51 15.42
C LYS A 26 -3.11 -6.24 14.20
N GLY A 27 -2.76 -7.51 14.03
CA GLY A 27 -3.20 -8.33 12.91
C GLY A 27 -4.73 -8.50 12.84
N SER A 28 -5.26 -8.64 11.64
CA SER A 28 -6.71 -8.70 11.41
C SER A 28 -7.42 -9.81 12.21
N GLN A 29 -6.74 -10.91 12.47
CA GLN A 29 -7.31 -12.05 13.24
C GLN A 29 -7.38 -11.80 14.75
N GLU A 30 -6.74 -10.74 15.24
CA GLU A 30 -6.72 -10.37 16.65
C GLU A 30 -7.88 -9.45 17.04
N TYR A 31 -8.65 -8.98 16.05
CA TYR A 31 -9.80 -8.12 16.30
C TYR A 31 -11.04 -8.93 16.69
N SER A 32 -11.64 -8.61 17.81
CA SER A 32 -13.00 -9.02 18.13
C SER A 32 -14.01 -8.37 17.20
N ALA A 33 -15.23 -8.89 17.15
CA ALA A 33 -16.29 -8.32 16.30
C ALA A 33 -16.58 -6.85 16.64
N GLY A 34 -16.62 -6.50 17.94
CA GLY A 34 -16.87 -5.12 18.38
C GLY A 34 -15.72 -4.16 18.03
N GLU A 35 -14.46 -4.59 18.20
CA GLU A 35 -13.29 -3.77 17.82
C GLU A 35 -13.25 -3.55 16.30
N LYS A 36 -13.64 -4.54 15.52
CA LYS A 36 -13.70 -4.44 14.07
C LYS A 36 -14.80 -3.46 13.64
N GLU A 37 -15.97 -3.52 14.24
CA GLU A 37 -17.06 -2.57 13.98
C GLU A 37 -16.62 -1.14 14.31
N GLN A 38 -15.96 -0.93 15.45
CA GLN A 38 -15.39 0.36 15.82
C GLN A 38 -14.37 0.85 14.79
N LEU A 39 -13.40 0.00 14.41
CA LEU A 39 -12.38 0.34 13.41
C LEU A 39 -13.00 0.77 12.07
N PHE A 40 -14.01 0.05 11.62
CA PHE A 40 -14.71 0.37 10.37
C PHE A 40 -15.45 1.70 10.47
N GLY A 41 -16.13 1.97 11.59
CA GLY A 41 -16.76 3.25 11.84
C GLY A 41 -15.76 4.42 11.84
N GLU A 42 -14.59 4.24 12.45
CA GLU A 42 -13.51 5.22 12.44
C GLU A 42 -12.94 5.44 11.02
N CYS A 43 -12.77 4.39 10.23
CA CYS A 43 -12.32 4.48 8.84
C CYS A 43 -13.35 5.20 7.94
N ILE A 44 -14.65 4.95 8.13
CA ILE A 44 -15.72 5.64 7.42
C ILE A 44 -15.69 7.15 7.74
N ALA A 45 -15.62 7.52 9.02
CA ALA A 45 -15.56 8.90 9.43
C ALA A 45 -14.31 9.63 8.92
N ALA A 46 -13.17 8.91 8.91
CA ALA A 46 -11.93 9.43 8.34
C ALA A 46 -12.03 9.64 6.82
N ALA A 47 -12.63 8.70 6.09
CA ALA A 47 -12.87 8.80 4.64
C ALA A 47 -13.77 10.00 4.30
N GLU A 48 -14.84 10.22 5.07
CA GLU A 48 -15.73 11.38 4.89
C GLU A 48 -14.98 12.70 5.12
N THR A 49 -14.14 12.75 6.15
CA THR A 49 -13.33 13.94 6.44
C THR A 49 -12.33 14.21 5.32
N ALA A 50 -11.64 13.19 4.83
CA ALA A 50 -10.71 13.28 3.72
C ALA A 50 -11.41 13.76 2.44
N GLN A 51 -12.56 13.17 2.12
CA GLN A 51 -13.35 13.54 0.94
C GLN A 51 -13.77 15.00 0.95
N LYS A 52 -14.23 15.51 2.09
CA LYS A 52 -14.62 16.93 2.25
C LYS A 52 -13.46 17.90 2.03
N ASN A 53 -12.24 17.45 2.24
CA ASN A 53 -11.01 18.24 2.11
C ASN A 53 -10.24 17.96 0.80
N GLY A 54 -10.78 17.15 -0.11
CA GLY A 54 -10.12 16.82 -1.37
C GLY A 54 -8.85 15.96 -1.23
N VAL A 55 -8.73 15.22 -0.12
CA VAL A 55 -7.58 14.36 0.20
C VAL A 55 -8.03 12.91 0.16
N LYS A 56 -7.12 12.00 -0.21
CA LYS A 56 -7.29 10.55 -0.11
C LYS A 56 -6.50 9.99 1.06
N ILE A 57 -7.13 9.11 1.84
CA ILE A 57 -6.44 8.25 2.81
C ILE A 57 -6.14 6.94 2.12
N CYS A 58 -4.88 6.53 2.13
CA CYS A 58 -4.43 5.26 1.56
C CYS A 58 -3.90 4.35 2.67
N MET A 59 -4.56 3.21 2.88
CA MET A 59 -4.13 2.21 3.85
C MET A 59 -3.06 1.32 3.26
N GLU A 60 -1.94 1.20 3.95
CA GLU A 60 -0.85 0.32 3.53
C GLU A 60 -1.19 -1.15 3.83
N CYS A 61 -0.87 -2.05 2.89
CA CYS A 61 -0.88 -3.48 3.11
C CYS A 61 0.30 -3.87 3.99
N HIS A 62 0.12 -3.94 5.30
CA HIS A 62 1.22 -4.14 6.24
C HIS A 62 0.94 -5.24 7.28
N ASN A 63 1.95 -6.05 7.59
CA ASN A 63 1.87 -7.02 8.69
C ASN A 63 1.60 -6.32 10.03
N GLY A 64 0.83 -6.98 10.90
CA GLY A 64 0.47 -6.39 12.20
C GLY A 64 -0.51 -5.21 12.12
N THR A 65 -1.25 -5.11 11.02
CA THR A 65 -2.36 -4.17 10.84
C THR A 65 -3.61 -4.91 10.37
N PHE A 66 -4.75 -4.25 10.31
CA PHE A 66 -5.98 -4.88 9.82
C PHE A 66 -5.91 -5.25 8.33
N THR A 67 -5.03 -4.61 7.58
CA THR A 67 -4.79 -4.88 6.14
C THR A 67 -3.68 -5.90 5.90
N ASP A 68 -3.38 -6.78 6.86
CA ASP A 68 -2.36 -7.81 6.76
C ASP A 68 -2.74 -8.99 5.87
N ARG A 69 -4.03 -9.16 5.53
CA ARG A 69 -4.57 -10.27 4.74
C ARG A 69 -5.50 -9.79 3.63
N LYS A 70 -5.54 -10.56 2.54
CA LYS A 70 -6.45 -10.31 1.41
C LYS A 70 -7.89 -10.12 1.88
N ALA A 71 -8.43 -11.06 2.65
CA ALA A 71 -9.84 -11.06 3.05
C ALA A 71 -10.20 -9.85 3.93
N SER A 72 -9.35 -9.50 4.91
CA SER A 72 -9.60 -8.37 5.80
C SER A 72 -9.48 -7.02 5.08
N ALA A 73 -8.48 -6.89 4.19
CA ALA A 73 -8.33 -5.69 3.38
C ALA A 73 -9.51 -5.48 2.43
N GLU A 74 -9.97 -6.52 1.71
CA GLU A 74 -11.16 -6.44 0.86
C GLU A 74 -12.41 -6.08 1.66
N GLU A 75 -12.60 -6.71 2.83
CA GLU A 75 -13.72 -6.44 3.71
C GLU A 75 -13.75 -4.98 4.15
N LEU A 76 -12.62 -4.44 4.58
CA LEU A 76 -12.48 -3.04 4.94
C LEU A 76 -12.81 -2.11 3.77
N MET A 77 -12.24 -2.36 2.60
CA MET A 77 -12.47 -1.51 1.42
C MET A 77 -13.93 -1.51 0.98
N ARG A 78 -14.60 -2.66 1.04
CA ARG A 78 -16.05 -2.78 0.74
C ARG A 78 -16.91 -2.09 1.79
N ALA A 79 -16.55 -2.17 3.07
CA ALA A 79 -17.29 -1.54 4.16
C ALA A 79 -17.20 -0.02 4.12
N VAL A 80 -16.01 0.53 3.87
CA VAL A 80 -15.82 1.98 3.78
C VAL A 80 -16.38 2.55 2.47
N ASN A 81 -16.21 1.85 1.36
CA ASN A 81 -16.78 2.14 0.04
C ASN A 81 -16.67 3.63 -0.36
N SER A 82 -15.50 4.22 -0.27
CA SER A 82 -15.27 5.64 -0.57
C SER A 82 -14.13 5.83 -1.59
N SER A 83 -14.29 6.76 -2.52
CA SER A 83 -13.22 7.17 -3.44
C SER A 83 -12.07 7.89 -2.74
N ALA A 84 -12.31 8.42 -1.54
CA ALA A 84 -11.30 9.05 -0.69
C ALA A 84 -10.60 8.06 0.27
N PHE A 85 -10.93 6.76 0.18
CA PHE A 85 -10.30 5.73 0.99
C PHE A 85 -9.77 4.64 0.06
N ARG A 86 -8.43 4.52 -0.01
CA ARG A 86 -7.72 3.73 -1.02
C ARG A 86 -6.65 2.85 -0.37
N MET A 87 -5.88 2.15 -1.19
CA MET A 87 -4.80 1.27 -0.74
C MET A 87 -3.44 1.73 -1.27
N TYR A 88 -2.42 1.57 -0.44
CA TYR A 88 -1.03 1.42 -0.84
C TYR A 88 -0.71 -0.07 -0.84
N TRP A 89 -0.61 -0.64 -2.02
CA TRP A 89 -0.33 -2.07 -2.13
C TRP A 89 1.17 -2.34 -2.10
N GLN A 90 1.54 -3.45 -1.48
CA GLN A 90 2.87 -4.04 -1.52
C GLN A 90 2.76 -5.56 -1.36
N PRO A 91 3.73 -6.34 -1.92
CA PRO A 91 3.79 -7.77 -1.63
C PRO A 91 4.19 -8.00 -0.17
N ASN A 92 3.76 -9.11 0.39
CA ASN A 92 4.17 -9.54 1.71
C ASN A 92 5.30 -10.58 1.57
N GLN A 93 6.47 -10.28 2.16
CA GLN A 93 7.68 -11.10 2.05
C GLN A 93 7.56 -12.51 2.66
N TYR A 94 6.57 -12.74 3.51
CA TYR A 94 6.30 -14.04 4.14
C TYR A 94 5.28 -14.88 3.39
N ARG A 95 4.79 -14.41 2.24
CA ARG A 95 3.82 -15.10 1.39
C ARG A 95 4.45 -15.59 0.11
N THR A 96 3.83 -16.62 -0.46
CA THR A 96 4.20 -17.11 -1.78
C THR A 96 3.89 -16.07 -2.86
N GLU A 97 4.50 -16.23 -4.04
CA GLU A 97 4.20 -15.39 -5.20
C GLU A 97 2.71 -15.44 -5.57
N GLU A 98 2.10 -16.64 -5.55
CA GLU A 98 0.69 -16.81 -5.90
C GLU A 98 -0.25 -16.11 -4.90
N GLU A 99 0.03 -16.22 -3.60
CA GLU A 99 -0.74 -15.51 -2.58
C GLU A 99 -0.63 -13.98 -2.75
N ASN A 100 0.54 -13.48 -3.10
CA ASN A 100 0.74 -12.05 -3.40
C ASN A 100 0.02 -11.63 -4.71
N LEU A 101 0.03 -12.48 -5.74
CA LEU A 101 -0.74 -12.23 -6.98
C LEU A 101 -2.26 -12.22 -6.73
N GLU A 102 -2.77 -13.14 -5.91
CA GLU A 102 -4.17 -13.11 -5.51
C GLU A 102 -4.53 -11.86 -4.70
N TYR A 103 -3.64 -11.42 -3.83
CA TYR A 103 -3.82 -10.20 -3.06
C TYR A 103 -3.82 -8.96 -3.97
N ALA A 104 -2.91 -8.90 -4.94
CA ALA A 104 -2.88 -7.85 -5.95
C ALA A 104 -4.20 -7.80 -6.75
N ARG A 105 -4.69 -8.94 -7.25
CA ARG A 105 -5.97 -9.02 -7.99
C ARG A 105 -7.15 -8.51 -7.15
N ALA A 106 -7.21 -8.91 -5.89
CA ALA A 106 -8.30 -8.51 -4.99
C ALA A 106 -8.34 -7.00 -4.71
N LEU A 107 -7.18 -6.36 -4.68
CA LEU A 107 -7.06 -4.94 -4.33
C LEU A 107 -6.76 -4.00 -5.51
N ALA A 108 -6.67 -4.51 -6.74
CA ALA A 108 -6.27 -3.71 -7.90
C ALA A 108 -7.12 -2.45 -8.08
N ASP A 109 -8.45 -2.56 -7.96
CA ASP A 109 -9.38 -1.44 -8.13
C ASP A 109 -9.31 -0.43 -6.98
N TYR A 110 -8.82 -0.84 -5.81
CA TYR A 110 -8.67 0.02 -4.64
C TYR A 110 -7.30 0.65 -4.53
N THR A 111 -6.30 0.15 -5.24
CA THR A 111 -4.91 0.59 -5.12
C THR A 111 -4.68 1.92 -5.81
N GLU A 112 -4.06 2.85 -5.11
CA GLU A 112 -3.61 4.15 -5.62
C GLU A 112 -2.13 4.12 -5.96
N HIS A 113 -1.28 3.67 -5.03
CA HIS A 113 0.16 3.58 -5.16
C HIS A 113 0.68 2.19 -4.79
N ILE A 114 1.90 1.88 -5.25
CA ILE A 114 2.55 0.60 -5.05
C ILE A 114 3.94 0.85 -4.48
N HIS A 115 4.23 0.25 -3.32
CA HIS A 115 5.59 0.16 -2.81
C HIS A 115 6.33 -0.96 -3.52
N VAL A 116 7.49 -0.66 -4.06
CA VAL A 116 8.30 -1.57 -4.87
C VAL A 116 9.61 -1.88 -4.17
N PHE A 117 9.82 -3.14 -3.88
CA PHE A 117 11.04 -3.69 -3.29
C PHE A 117 11.21 -5.16 -3.65
N ASN A 118 12.34 -5.74 -3.35
CA ASN A 118 12.55 -7.19 -3.42
C ASN A 118 12.97 -7.69 -2.05
N TRP A 119 12.04 -8.28 -1.32
CA TRP A 119 12.25 -8.76 0.04
C TRP A 119 11.67 -10.15 0.19
N LYS A 120 12.46 -11.08 0.73
CA LYS A 120 12.03 -12.45 1.00
C LYS A 120 12.37 -12.80 2.44
N GLU A 121 11.34 -13.09 3.22
CA GLU A 121 11.43 -13.31 4.67
C GLU A 121 12.17 -12.14 5.35
N GLU A 122 13.30 -12.41 6.02
CA GLU A 122 14.12 -11.39 6.69
C GLU A 122 15.18 -10.77 5.76
N LYS A 123 15.25 -11.19 4.49
CA LYS A 123 16.34 -10.82 3.60
C LYS A 123 15.88 -9.86 2.51
N ARG A 124 16.43 -8.65 2.50
CA ARG A 124 16.33 -7.71 1.38
C ARG A 124 17.25 -8.15 0.24
N LEU A 125 16.72 -8.13 -0.96
CA LEU A 125 17.41 -8.53 -2.18
C LEU A 125 17.44 -7.36 -3.17
N ALA A 126 18.35 -7.40 -4.14
CA ALA A 126 18.35 -6.41 -5.20
C ALA A 126 17.05 -6.46 -6.01
N LEU A 127 16.45 -5.32 -6.29
CA LEU A 127 15.21 -5.23 -7.07
C LEU A 127 15.37 -5.85 -8.46
N GLY A 128 16.57 -5.77 -9.01
CA GLY A 128 16.92 -6.37 -10.29
C GLY A 128 16.65 -7.88 -10.40
N ASP A 129 16.74 -8.61 -9.28
CA ASP A 129 16.46 -10.03 -9.21
C ASP A 129 14.95 -10.35 -9.18
N GLY A 130 14.12 -9.35 -8.89
CA GLY A 130 12.67 -9.47 -8.79
C GLY A 130 11.89 -8.93 -10.01
N VAL A 131 12.56 -8.54 -11.10
CA VAL A 131 11.90 -7.86 -12.24
C VAL A 131 10.76 -8.69 -12.83
N ASP A 132 10.90 -10.00 -12.95
CA ASP A 132 9.89 -10.84 -13.61
C ASP A 132 8.62 -10.99 -12.77
N ILE A 133 8.73 -11.10 -11.44
CA ILE A 133 7.54 -11.12 -10.58
C ILE A 133 6.87 -9.76 -10.51
N TRP A 134 7.64 -8.68 -10.51
CA TRP A 134 7.10 -7.33 -10.54
C TRP A 134 6.31 -7.03 -11.81
N ARG A 135 6.75 -7.53 -12.96
CA ARG A 135 5.98 -7.42 -14.22
C ARG A 135 4.62 -8.09 -14.11
N LYS A 136 4.54 -9.29 -13.49
CA LYS A 136 3.26 -9.96 -13.24
C LYS A 136 2.34 -9.14 -12.34
N TYR A 137 2.87 -8.48 -11.29
CA TYR A 137 2.08 -7.56 -10.47
C TYR A 137 1.56 -6.37 -11.28
N LEU A 138 2.41 -5.74 -12.09
CA LEU A 138 2.00 -4.58 -12.88
C LEU A 138 0.99 -4.92 -13.98
N GLU A 139 1.01 -6.12 -14.54
CA GLU A 139 -0.06 -6.61 -15.44
C GLU A 139 -1.44 -6.59 -14.76
N ILE A 140 -1.49 -6.81 -13.45
CA ILE A 140 -2.73 -6.76 -12.67
C ILE A 140 -3.17 -5.31 -12.41
N PHE A 141 -2.25 -4.44 -12.06
CA PHE A 141 -2.56 -3.05 -11.68
C PHE A 141 -2.73 -2.10 -12.86
N GLY A 142 -2.19 -2.44 -14.04
CA GLY A 142 -2.15 -1.57 -15.22
C GLY A 142 -1.22 -0.36 -15.10
N ASP A 143 -1.20 0.48 -16.13
CA ASP A 143 -0.15 1.50 -16.33
C ASP A 143 -0.33 2.80 -15.52
N ARG A 144 -1.37 2.92 -14.72
CA ARG A 144 -1.75 4.20 -14.08
C ARG A 144 -1.38 4.31 -12.61
N LYS A 145 -0.50 3.44 -12.10
CA LYS A 145 -0.10 3.45 -10.69
C LYS A 145 1.25 4.12 -10.51
N THR A 146 1.36 4.89 -9.43
CA THR A 146 2.67 5.40 -9.01
C THR A 146 3.45 4.29 -8.31
N LEU A 147 4.66 4.06 -8.76
CA LEU A 147 5.59 3.10 -8.19
C LEU A 147 6.58 3.83 -7.28
N LEU A 148 6.65 3.43 -6.03
CA LEU A 148 7.51 4.03 -5.02
C LEU A 148 8.56 3.00 -4.58
N LEU A 149 9.82 3.23 -4.92
CA LEU A 149 10.93 2.42 -4.41
C LEU A 149 11.03 2.63 -2.90
N GLU A 150 10.90 1.56 -2.12
CA GLU A 150 10.81 1.66 -0.66
C GLU A 150 12.10 1.25 0.05
N PHE A 151 12.72 0.16 -0.33
CA PHE A 151 13.92 -0.37 0.31
C PHE A 151 15.06 -0.57 -0.65
N MET A 152 16.29 -0.57 -0.10
CA MET A 152 17.50 -1.01 -0.78
C MET A 152 18.05 -2.27 -0.10
N PRO A 153 18.77 -3.15 -0.82
CA PRO A 153 19.20 -4.45 -0.30
C PRO A 153 20.13 -4.35 0.92
N ASP A 154 20.89 -3.29 1.03
CA ASP A 154 21.97 -3.08 2.00
C ASP A 154 21.82 -1.80 2.85
N ASP A 155 20.70 -1.08 2.70
CA ASP A 155 20.48 0.24 3.27
C ASP A 155 21.54 1.30 2.85
N ASP A 156 22.32 1.01 1.80
CA ASP A 156 23.35 1.93 1.29
C ASP A 156 22.80 2.77 0.12
N ILE A 157 22.92 4.08 0.26
CA ILE A 157 22.52 5.04 -0.79
C ILE A 157 23.24 4.80 -2.13
N ASN A 158 24.44 4.21 -2.09
CA ASN A 158 25.19 3.87 -3.30
C ASN A 158 24.51 2.78 -4.15
N SER A 159 23.61 1.98 -3.59
CA SER A 159 22.81 1.00 -4.32
C SER A 159 21.62 1.64 -5.05
N LEU A 160 21.19 2.84 -4.67
CA LEU A 160 20.03 3.53 -5.24
C LEU A 160 20.04 3.65 -6.77
N PRO A 161 21.15 3.96 -7.46
CA PRO A 161 21.16 4.01 -8.92
C PRO A 161 20.77 2.67 -9.57
N GLY A 162 21.29 1.55 -9.04
CA GLY A 162 20.98 0.20 -9.53
C GLY A 162 19.51 -0.17 -9.30
N GLU A 163 18.97 0.14 -8.13
CA GLU A 163 17.58 -0.09 -7.77
C GLU A 163 16.63 0.77 -8.62
N THR A 164 17.00 2.03 -8.87
CA THR A 164 16.25 2.93 -9.76
C THR A 164 16.24 2.42 -11.21
N ASP A 165 17.36 1.91 -11.71
CA ASP A 165 17.43 1.30 -13.05
C ASP A 165 16.57 0.02 -13.13
N ALA A 166 16.50 -0.76 -12.06
CA ALA A 166 15.63 -1.92 -11.98
C ALA A 166 14.15 -1.51 -11.98
N LEU A 167 13.78 -0.47 -11.20
CA LEU A 167 12.42 0.07 -11.16
C LEU A 167 11.97 0.56 -12.55
N ARG A 168 12.82 1.29 -13.28
CA ARG A 168 12.53 1.72 -14.66
C ARG A 168 12.29 0.55 -15.60
N ARG A 169 13.07 -0.52 -15.50
CA ARG A 169 12.86 -1.77 -16.28
C ARG A 169 11.53 -2.45 -15.93
N ILE A 170 11.15 -2.43 -14.67
CA ILE A 170 9.85 -2.94 -14.19
C ILE A 170 8.72 -2.09 -14.80
N ALA A 171 8.83 -0.77 -14.76
CA ALA A 171 7.87 0.17 -15.33
C ALA A 171 7.80 0.15 -16.88
N GLY A 172 8.65 -0.62 -17.54
CA GLY A 172 8.65 -0.72 -19.02
C GLY A 172 9.36 0.43 -19.72
N GLU A 173 10.08 1.30 -19.01
CA GLU A 173 10.90 2.33 -19.65
C GLU A 173 12.07 1.68 -20.41
N LYS A 174 12.17 1.99 -21.71
CA LYS A 174 13.33 1.61 -22.51
C LYS A 174 14.48 2.58 -22.23
N LYS A 175 15.69 2.04 -22.04
CA LYS A 175 16.91 2.84 -21.98
C LYS A 175 17.14 3.61 -23.26
#